data_3f0721ffa36fca37122608a28796fdeb
#
_entry.id   3f0721ffa36fca37122608a28796fdeb
#
_cell.length_a   1.000
_cell.length_b   1.000
_cell.length_c   1.000
_cell.angle_alpha   90.00
_cell.angle_beta   90.00
_cell.angle_gamma   90.00
#
_symmetry.space_group_name_H-M   'P 1'
#
loop_
_entity.id
_entity.type
_entity.pdbx_description
1 polymer ?
#
loop_
_entity_poly.entity_id
_entity_poly.type
_entity_poly.pdbx_seq_one_letter_code
_entity_poly.pdbx_strand_id
1 'polypeptide(L)'
;MKNFFKLALIAIITLVNNNVFAQETASTEMNLYGLKDKVWQVGQSLDGVSYTDEASEIEISFSKGDGNEDPTFIEYDTKKNGVISWATNLTKGNSLTLKTTKHTITEITFDFTFGSNSAQIKNDKPNYEFTATGDFTYEKPTWKGYSGSVTLKNIKKGAIQVRKLTITYLDGVSGIEKVTTINVKKDNKVYDLSGNYISNDINTVKAGIYVVNGKKVVKK
;
A
#
# COMPACT_ATOMS: atom_id res chain seq x y z
N MET A 1 -20.71 10.36 -43.11
CA MET A 1 -21.37 10.00 -41.83
C MET A 1 -20.46 9.01 -41.09
N LYS A 2 -19.77 9.47 -40.08
CA LYS A 2 -18.75 8.68 -39.34
C LYS A 2 -19.39 8.23 -38.04
N ASN A 3 -19.60 6.92 -37.91
CA ASN A 3 -20.11 6.32 -36.68
C ASN A 3 -18.96 6.18 -35.68
N PHE A 4 -19.03 6.99 -34.64
CA PHE A 4 -18.19 6.81 -33.45
C PHE A 4 -18.75 5.64 -32.64
N PHE A 5 -18.05 4.50 -32.66
CA PHE A 5 -18.25 3.45 -31.67
C PHE A 5 -17.65 3.90 -30.35
N LYS A 6 -18.49 4.36 -29.45
CA LYS A 6 -18.12 4.47 -28.03
C LYS A 6 -18.12 3.07 -27.47
N LEU A 7 -16.95 2.58 -27.13
CA LEU A 7 -16.79 1.36 -26.35
C LEU A 7 -17.26 1.67 -24.92
N ALA A 8 -18.54 1.43 -24.66
CA ALA A 8 -19.04 1.41 -23.29
C ALA A 8 -18.60 0.09 -22.68
N LEU A 9 -17.65 0.15 -21.75
CA LEU A 9 -17.32 -0.97 -20.88
C LEU A 9 -18.52 -1.20 -19.97
N ILE A 10 -19.40 -2.13 -20.34
CA ILE A 10 -20.51 -2.56 -19.51
C ILE A 10 -19.89 -3.50 -18.46
N ALA A 11 -19.62 -2.96 -17.28
CA ALA A 11 -19.43 -3.79 -16.10
C ALA A 11 -20.77 -4.45 -15.80
N ILE A 12 -20.90 -5.75 -16.07
CA ILE A 12 -22.04 -6.55 -15.62
C ILE A 12 -21.88 -6.69 -14.10
N ILE A 13 -22.54 -5.79 -13.38
CA ILE A 13 -22.72 -5.90 -11.95
C ILE A 13 -23.83 -6.93 -11.75
N THR A 14 -23.46 -8.17 -11.49
CA THR A 14 -24.40 -9.13 -10.88
C THR A 14 -24.66 -8.62 -9.47
N LEU A 15 -25.82 -8.02 -9.29
CA LEU A 15 -26.39 -7.63 -8.00
C LEU A 15 -26.66 -8.89 -7.17
N VAL A 16 -25.64 -9.39 -6.53
CA VAL A 16 -25.79 -10.14 -5.29
C VAL A 16 -25.79 -9.07 -4.21
N ASN A 17 -26.83 -9.02 -3.40
CA ASN A 17 -27.04 -8.07 -2.29
C ASN A 17 -25.97 -8.23 -1.19
N ASN A 18 -24.74 -7.96 -1.53
CA ASN A 18 -23.68 -7.62 -0.60
C ASN A 18 -23.13 -6.30 -1.09
N ASN A 19 -23.14 -5.28 -0.26
CA ASN A 19 -22.51 -4.00 -0.53
C ASN A 19 -20.99 -4.19 -0.64
N VAL A 20 -20.52 -4.84 -1.70
CA VAL A 20 -19.13 -4.82 -2.09
C VAL A 20 -18.95 -3.52 -2.85
N PHE A 21 -18.65 -2.46 -2.13
CA PHE A 21 -18.14 -1.25 -2.76
C PHE A 21 -16.84 -1.64 -3.46
N ALA A 22 -16.82 -1.52 -4.79
CA ALA A 22 -15.56 -1.62 -5.51
C ALA A 22 -14.67 -0.49 -5.00
N GLN A 23 -13.57 -0.84 -4.35
CA GLN A 23 -12.62 0.12 -3.83
C GLN A 23 -11.90 0.74 -5.02
N GLU A 24 -11.95 2.08 -5.14
CA GLU A 24 -11.30 2.79 -6.23
C GLU A 24 -9.78 2.74 -6.07
N THR A 25 -9.09 2.57 -7.19
CA THR A 25 -7.64 2.66 -7.24
C THR A 25 -7.26 4.08 -7.63
N ALA A 26 -6.44 4.71 -6.80
CA ALA A 26 -5.87 6.03 -7.06
C ALA A 26 -4.33 5.96 -7.05
N SER A 27 -3.69 7.00 -7.55
CA SER A 27 -2.24 7.12 -7.49
C SER A 27 -1.81 8.55 -7.25
N THR A 28 -0.69 8.71 -6.54
CA THR A 28 -0.01 9.99 -6.34
C THR A 28 1.48 9.88 -6.66
N GLU A 29 2.08 11.02 -6.99
CA GLU A 29 3.52 11.14 -7.24
C GLU A 29 4.15 12.08 -6.23
N MET A 30 5.07 11.58 -5.41
CA MET A 30 5.87 12.38 -4.50
C MET A 30 7.22 12.70 -5.12
N ASN A 31 7.36 13.92 -5.58
CA ASN A 31 8.59 14.44 -6.17
C ASN A 31 9.50 15.02 -5.08
N LEU A 32 10.35 14.20 -4.46
CA LEU A 32 11.22 14.61 -3.37
C LEU A 32 12.20 15.71 -3.82
N TYR A 33 12.66 15.64 -5.07
CA TYR A 33 13.51 16.68 -5.64
C TYR A 33 12.81 18.05 -5.78
N GLY A 34 11.50 18.11 -5.84
CA GLY A 34 10.70 19.34 -5.90
C GLY A 34 10.44 19.97 -4.54
N LEU A 35 10.86 19.34 -3.44
CA LEU A 35 10.64 19.83 -2.07
C LEU A 35 11.77 20.77 -1.60
N LYS A 36 12.83 20.97 -2.41
CA LYS A 36 13.89 21.94 -2.11
C LYS A 36 13.29 23.31 -1.85
N ASP A 37 13.78 23.97 -0.80
CA ASP A 37 13.38 25.32 -0.34
C ASP A 37 11.89 25.49 -0.01
N LYS A 38 11.06 24.49 -0.31
CA LYS A 38 9.64 24.48 0.10
C LYS A 38 9.46 23.81 1.46
N VAL A 39 10.11 22.65 1.65
CA VAL A 39 9.99 21.83 2.85
C VAL A 39 11.37 21.50 3.42
N TRP A 40 12.38 21.21 2.57
CA TRP A 40 13.70 20.77 2.98
C TRP A 40 14.81 21.60 2.35
N GLN A 41 15.93 21.69 3.07
CA GLN A 41 17.15 22.37 2.61
C GLN A 41 18.26 21.36 2.32
N VAL A 42 19.12 21.68 1.36
CA VAL A 42 20.30 20.87 1.06
C VAL A 42 21.20 20.74 2.30
N GLY A 43 21.61 19.51 2.62
CA GLY A 43 22.40 19.18 3.81
C GLY A 43 21.57 19.02 5.09
N GLN A 44 20.26 19.24 5.03
CA GLN A 44 19.38 19.01 6.18
C GLN A 44 19.37 17.54 6.57
N SER A 45 19.50 17.26 7.89
CA SER A 45 19.14 15.96 8.46
C SER A 45 17.63 15.75 8.34
N LEU A 46 17.28 14.57 7.88
CA LEU A 46 15.87 14.14 7.76
C LEU A 46 15.47 13.16 8.88
N ASP A 47 16.35 12.89 9.86
CA ASP A 47 16.02 11.99 10.98
C ASP A 47 14.85 12.57 11.80
N GLY A 48 13.78 11.80 11.92
CA GLY A 48 12.54 12.23 12.55
C GLY A 48 11.70 13.27 11.76
N VAL A 49 12.11 13.59 10.53
CA VAL A 49 11.35 14.52 9.67
C VAL A 49 10.30 13.74 8.89
N SER A 50 9.12 14.35 8.75
CA SER A 50 8.05 13.84 7.89
C SER A 50 7.47 14.91 6.97
N TYR A 51 6.81 14.46 5.92
CA TYR A 51 6.03 15.26 4.98
C TYR A 51 4.78 14.48 4.60
N THR A 52 3.63 15.14 4.63
CA THR A 52 2.37 14.57 4.19
C THR A 52 1.94 15.19 2.87
N ASP A 53 1.68 14.37 1.86
CA ASP A 53 1.04 14.82 0.64
C ASP A 53 -0.44 15.09 0.91
N GLU A 54 -0.84 16.36 0.81
CA GLU A 54 -2.19 16.79 1.17
C GLU A 54 -3.28 16.15 0.31
N ALA A 55 -2.95 15.80 -0.94
CA ALA A 55 -3.93 15.25 -1.86
C ALA A 55 -4.23 13.77 -1.59
N SER A 56 -3.21 12.98 -1.22
CA SER A 56 -3.35 11.55 -0.96
C SER A 56 -3.40 11.21 0.52
N GLU A 57 -3.09 12.18 1.41
CA GLU A 57 -2.96 11.96 2.86
C GLU A 57 -1.99 10.82 3.23
N ILE A 58 -0.99 10.61 2.36
CA ILE A 58 0.11 9.68 2.60
C ILE A 58 1.28 10.45 3.17
N GLU A 59 1.74 10.03 4.33
CA GLU A 59 2.92 10.57 5.00
C GLU A 59 4.17 9.81 4.54
N ILE A 60 5.23 10.56 4.20
CA ILE A 60 6.59 10.05 4.09
C ILE A 60 7.39 10.51 5.29
N SER A 61 8.11 9.61 5.94
CA SER A 61 8.97 9.91 7.07
C SER A 61 10.32 9.21 6.96
N PHE A 62 11.31 9.73 7.65
CA PHE A 62 12.68 9.25 7.61
C PHE A 62 13.18 8.95 9.01
N SER A 63 14.02 7.92 9.12
CA SER A 63 14.69 7.57 10.38
C SER A 63 16.13 7.16 10.13
N LYS A 64 17.00 7.60 11.04
CA LYS A 64 18.38 7.13 11.14
C LYS A 64 18.45 5.63 11.45
N GLY A 65 17.50 5.13 12.24
CA GLY A 65 17.46 3.74 12.69
C GLY A 65 18.76 3.37 13.43
N ASP A 66 19.38 2.27 13.01
CA ASP A 66 20.66 1.78 13.51
C ASP A 66 21.88 2.30 12.69
N GLY A 67 21.68 3.31 11.85
CA GLY A 67 22.74 3.94 11.06
C GLY A 67 23.69 4.81 11.87
N ASN A 68 24.90 5.02 11.35
CA ASN A 68 25.86 5.95 11.93
C ASN A 68 25.61 7.41 11.53
N GLU A 69 25.03 7.61 10.35
CA GLU A 69 24.74 8.91 9.75
C GLU A 69 23.25 9.11 9.60
N ASP A 70 22.79 10.34 9.68
CA ASP A 70 21.38 10.67 9.45
C ASP A 70 21.03 10.52 7.97
N PRO A 71 19.77 10.19 7.63
CA PRO A 71 19.27 10.43 6.28
C PRO A 71 19.34 11.93 5.99
N THR A 72 19.72 12.32 4.77
CA THR A 72 19.93 13.72 4.41
C THR A 72 19.24 14.07 3.12
N PHE A 73 18.87 15.35 2.97
CA PHE A 73 18.46 15.90 1.70
C PHE A 73 19.70 16.45 0.97
N ILE A 74 19.97 15.94 -0.23
CA ILE A 74 21.20 16.23 -0.94
C ILE A 74 20.93 16.85 -2.32
N GLU A 75 21.91 17.63 -2.77
CA GLU A 75 22.06 18.02 -4.16
C GLU A 75 23.00 17.04 -4.88
N TYR A 76 22.68 16.69 -6.10
CA TYR A 76 23.54 15.88 -6.95
C TYR A 76 23.55 16.41 -8.39
N ASP A 77 24.72 16.36 -9.01
CA ASP A 77 24.88 16.73 -10.41
C ASP A 77 24.51 15.55 -11.31
N THR A 78 23.55 15.75 -12.19
CA THR A 78 23.20 14.79 -13.22
C THR A 78 24.21 14.79 -14.36
N LYS A 79 25.48 14.71 -14.08
CA LYS A 79 26.70 14.81 -14.95
C LYS A 79 26.54 14.64 -16.47
N LYS A 80 25.39 14.28 -16.96
CA LYS A 80 25.13 14.14 -18.39
C LYS A 80 24.66 15.42 -19.09
N ASN A 81 24.05 16.37 -18.35
CA ASN A 81 23.46 17.58 -18.96
C ASN A 81 23.69 18.88 -18.17
N GLY A 82 24.51 18.87 -17.13
CA GLY A 82 24.71 20.05 -16.26
C GLY A 82 23.45 20.46 -15.47
N VAL A 83 22.48 19.55 -15.30
CA VAL A 83 21.28 19.82 -14.54
C VAL A 83 21.51 19.37 -13.10
N ILE A 84 21.43 20.33 -12.18
CA ILE A 84 21.42 20.07 -10.75
C ILE A 84 20.04 19.51 -10.37
N SER A 85 20.02 18.47 -9.57
CA SER A 85 18.80 17.88 -9.03
C SER A 85 18.97 17.51 -7.56
N TRP A 86 17.90 17.12 -6.90
CA TRP A 86 17.88 16.84 -5.46
C TRP A 86 17.28 15.48 -5.18
N ALA A 87 17.70 14.87 -4.07
CA ALA A 87 17.21 13.58 -3.62
C ALA A 87 17.35 13.42 -2.10
N THR A 88 16.66 12.46 -1.53
CA THR A 88 16.95 11.98 -0.17
C THR A 88 18.03 10.91 -0.22
N ASN A 89 19.01 10.99 0.67
CA ASN A 89 20.14 10.08 0.76
C ASN A 89 20.00 9.22 2.00
N LEU A 90 19.88 7.91 1.81
CA LEU A 90 19.76 6.92 2.88
C LEU A 90 21.05 6.11 2.95
N THR A 91 21.83 6.27 4.02
CA THR A 91 23.00 5.44 4.30
C THR A 91 22.59 4.14 5.03
N LYS A 92 23.53 3.23 5.27
CA LYS A 92 23.25 1.98 5.97
C LYS A 92 22.57 2.22 7.31
N GLY A 93 21.47 1.53 7.56
CA GLY A 93 20.65 1.64 8.76
C GLY A 93 19.48 2.62 8.62
N ASN A 94 19.58 3.58 7.70
CA ASN A 94 18.52 4.54 7.49
C ASN A 94 17.30 3.91 6.82
N SER A 95 16.15 4.51 7.07
CA SER A 95 14.89 4.10 6.46
C SER A 95 14.04 5.27 5.99
N LEU A 96 13.17 4.96 5.03
CA LEU A 96 12.10 5.79 4.52
C LEU A 96 10.80 5.01 4.70
N THR A 97 9.82 5.60 5.37
CA THR A 97 8.51 4.98 5.61
C THR A 97 7.42 5.79 4.94
N LEU A 98 6.58 5.10 4.17
CA LEU A 98 5.29 5.60 3.71
C LEU A 98 4.20 5.08 4.63
N LYS A 99 3.32 5.94 5.09
CA LYS A 99 2.24 5.58 6.02
C LYS A 99 0.96 6.33 5.69
N THR A 100 -0.16 5.63 5.80
CA THR A 100 -1.49 6.21 5.74
C THR A 100 -2.44 5.42 6.65
N THR A 101 -3.42 6.10 7.21
CA THR A 101 -4.50 5.49 8.00
C THR A 101 -5.82 5.45 7.24
N LYS A 102 -5.86 6.06 6.04
CA LYS A 102 -7.08 6.19 5.24
C LYS A 102 -7.12 5.29 4.02
N HIS A 103 -5.95 4.81 3.59
CA HIS A 103 -5.82 4.06 2.35
C HIS A 103 -5.05 2.75 2.57
N THR A 104 -5.08 1.89 1.56
CA THR A 104 -4.20 0.73 1.48
C THR A 104 -3.25 0.92 0.30
N ILE A 105 -1.96 1.03 0.59
CA ILE A 105 -0.92 1.10 -0.44
C ILE A 105 -0.82 -0.26 -1.13
N THR A 106 -0.88 -0.27 -2.46
CA THR A 106 -0.83 -1.49 -3.28
C THR A 106 0.40 -1.60 -4.15
N GLU A 107 0.97 -0.45 -4.55
CA GLU A 107 2.19 -0.44 -5.35
C GLU A 107 3.00 0.83 -5.03
N ILE A 108 4.33 0.69 -4.97
CA ILE A 108 5.27 1.81 -4.87
C ILE A 108 6.35 1.61 -5.91
N THR A 109 6.46 2.53 -6.86
CA THR A 109 7.59 2.60 -7.79
C THR A 109 8.58 3.66 -7.31
N PHE A 110 9.84 3.27 -7.19
CA PHE A 110 10.94 4.13 -6.76
C PHE A 110 11.74 4.64 -7.95
N ASP A 111 12.01 5.92 -7.96
CA ASP A 111 12.96 6.53 -8.89
C ASP A 111 14.23 6.89 -8.10
N PHE A 112 15.28 6.09 -8.30
CA PHE A 112 16.58 6.30 -7.70
C PHE A 112 17.45 7.18 -8.62
N THR A 113 18.37 7.95 -8.05
CA THR A 113 19.29 8.76 -8.84
C THR A 113 20.30 7.90 -9.61
N PHE A 114 20.78 8.42 -10.73
CA PHE A 114 21.89 7.82 -11.45
C PHE A 114 23.15 7.79 -10.56
N GLY A 115 23.76 6.62 -10.41
CA GLY A 115 24.98 6.43 -9.62
C GLY A 115 24.77 5.89 -8.22
N SER A 116 23.60 6.07 -7.61
CA SER A 116 23.24 5.31 -6.43
C SER A 116 22.76 3.94 -6.87
N ASN A 117 23.68 3.00 -7.05
CA ASN A 117 23.35 1.59 -7.06
C ASN A 117 22.61 0.99 -8.25
N SER A 118 22.63 1.57 -9.44
CA SER A 118 22.28 0.80 -10.63
C SER A 118 23.12 -0.49 -10.77
N ALA A 119 24.33 -0.52 -10.22
CA ALA A 119 25.16 -1.72 -10.09
C ALA A 119 24.73 -2.66 -8.96
N GLN A 120 24.09 -2.14 -7.90
CA GLN A 120 23.64 -2.94 -6.76
C GLN A 120 22.25 -3.55 -6.98
N ILE A 121 21.46 -2.95 -7.87
CA ILE A 121 20.20 -3.52 -8.33
C ILE A 121 20.44 -4.68 -9.32
N LYS A 122 21.57 -4.66 -10.05
CA LYS A 122 21.91 -5.70 -11.04
C LYS A 122 22.39 -7.03 -10.44
N ASN A 123 22.82 -7.03 -9.20
CA ASN A 123 23.21 -8.25 -8.51
C ASN A 123 22.07 -8.66 -7.60
N ASP A 124 21.52 -9.84 -7.73
CA ASP A 124 20.38 -10.46 -7.02
C ASP A 124 20.31 -10.27 -5.48
N LYS A 125 21.02 -9.31 -4.93
CA LYS A 125 21.12 -8.99 -3.52
C LYS A 125 20.98 -7.49 -3.30
N PRO A 126 19.77 -6.98 -3.15
CA PRO A 126 19.52 -5.56 -2.92
C PRO A 126 20.22 -5.07 -1.64
N ASN A 127 20.52 -3.77 -1.63
CA ASN A 127 21.04 -3.11 -0.43
C ASN A 127 19.93 -2.70 0.54
N TYR A 128 18.71 -2.97 0.20
CA TYR A 128 17.55 -2.57 0.96
C TYR A 128 16.59 -3.73 1.14
N GLU A 129 15.73 -3.60 2.14
CA GLU A 129 14.63 -4.49 2.42
C GLU A 129 13.36 -3.69 2.67
N PHE A 130 12.22 -4.36 2.51
CA PHE A 130 10.90 -3.84 2.88
C PHE A 130 10.39 -4.54 4.12
N THR A 131 9.76 -3.79 5.03
CA THR A 131 9.13 -4.38 6.23
C THR A 131 7.72 -4.90 5.96
N ALA A 132 7.05 -4.38 4.93
CA ALA A 132 5.74 -4.88 4.53
C ALA A 132 5.88 -6.11 3.62
N THR A 133 5.02 -7.11 3.84
CA THR A 133 4.92 -8.28 2.95
C THR A 133 4.48 -7.85 1.56
N GLY A 134 5.16 -8.35 0.53
CA GLY A 134 4.87 -8.02 -0.86
C GLY A 134 5.96 -8.52 -1.80
N ASP A 135 5.70 -8.36 -3.10
CA ASP A 135 6.65 -8.70 -4.16
C ASP A 135 7.47 -7.47 -4.54
N PHE A 136 8.73 -7.69 -4.89
CA PHE A 136 9.61 -6.64 -5.36
C PHE A 136 10.25 -6.99 -6.71
N THR A 137 10.23 -6.03 -7.65
CA THR A 137 10.87 -6.14 -8.96
C THR A 137 12.03 -5.15 -9.09
N TYR A 138 13.15 -5.59 -9.75
CA TYR A 138 14.39 -4.82 -9.82
C TYR A 138 14.56 -4.01 -11.10
N GLU A 139 14.02 -4.45 -12.23
CA GLU A 139 14.15 -3.74 -13.52
C GLU A 139 13.55 -2.34 -13.45
N LYS A 140 12.36 -2.25 -12.86
CA LYS A 140 11.73 -1.02 -12.42
C LYS A 140 11.49 -1.17 -10.93
N PRO A 141 12.31 -0.53 -10.06
CA PRO A 141 12.22 -0.73 -8.62
C PRO A 141 10.80 -0.52 -8.09
N THR A 142 10.06 -1.60 -7.95
CA THR A 142 8.63 -1.55 -7.61
C THR A 142 8.31 -2.59 -6.54
N TRP A 143 7.73 -2.12 -5.43
CA TRP A 143 7.10 -2.96 -4.43
C TRP A 143 5.61 -3.09 -4.72
N LYS A 144 5.04 -4.30 -4.57
CA LYS A 144 3.61 -4.59 -4.68
C LYS A 144 3.15 -5.40 -3.48
N GLY A 145 2.05 -4.99 -2.88
CA GLY A 145 1.47 -5.66 -1.72
C GLY A 145 0.19 -4.98 -1.28
N TYR A 146 -0.20 -5.16 -0.03
CA TYR A 146 -1.35 -4.52 0.59
C TYR A 146 -0.96 -4.09 2.01
N SER A 147 -0.76 -2.79 2.23
CA SER A 147 -0.32 -2.29 3.52
C SER A 147 -0.69 -0.83 3.75
N GLY A 148 -1.04 -0.48 5.00
CA GLY A 148 -1.16 0.93 5.42
C GLY A 148 0.21 1.56 5.75
N SER A 149 1.28 0.75 5.80
CA SER A 149 2.62 1.26 6.06
C SER A 149 3.67 0.39 5.38
N VAL A 150 4.57 1.01 4.61
CA VAL A 150 5.67 0.36 3.90
C VAL A 150 6.96 1.09 4.21
N THR A 151 7.94 0.39 4.76
CA THR A 151 9.26 0.94 5.06
C THR A 151 10.31 0.33 4.14
N LEU A 152 11.08 1.18 3.47
CA LEU A 152 12.31 0.86 2.78
C LEU A 152 13.48 1.12 3.73
N LYS A 153 14.27 0.10 4.07
CA LYS A 153 15.47 0.22 4.91
C LYS A 153 16.72 -0.10 4.09
N ASN A 154 17.73 0.74 4.20
CA ASN A 154 19.06 0.43 3.65
C ASN A 154 19.82 -0.49 4.62
N ILE A 155 20.10 -1.72 4.19
CA ILE A 155 20.72 -2.77 5.04
C ILE A 155 22.21 -2.97 4.78
N LYS A 156 22.79 -2.32 3.77
CA LYS A 156 24.20 -2.50 3.40
C LYS A 156 24.95 -1.18 3.31
N LYS A 157 26.28 -1.29 3.26
CA LYS A 157 27.16 -0.15 2.97
C LYS A 157 26.88 0.40 1.56
N GLY A 158 26.79 1.71 1.46
CA GLY A 158 26.45 2.46 0.26
C GLY A 158 25.13 3.20 0.43
N ALA A 159 24.99 4.30 -0.28
CA ALA A 159 23.81 5.15 -0.18
C ALA A 159 22.74 4.73 -1.18
N ILE A 160 21.48 4.85 -0.78
CA ILE A 160 20.31 4.81 -1.66
C ILE A 160 19.78 6.23 -1.76
N GLN A 161 19.71 6.75 -2.97
CA GLN A 161 19.27 8.11 -3.21
C GLN A 161 17.91 8.09 -3.92
N VAL A 162 16.86 8.42 -3.19
CA VAL A 162 15.48 8.42 -3.68
C VAL A 162 15.11 9.82 -4.16
N ARG A 163 14.75 9.94 -5.42
CA ARG A 163 14.36 11.17 -6.07
C ARG A 163 12.86 11.37 -6.11
N LYS A 164 12.14 10.30 -6.43
CA LYS A 164 10.70 10.32 -6.64
C LYS A 164 10.07 8.98 -6.27
N LEU A 165 8.83 9.03 -5.85
CA LEU A 165 7.98 7.87 -5.59
C LEU A 165 6.68 8.03 -6.38
N THR A 166 6.23 6.97 -7.04
CA THR A 166 4.86 6.85 -7.53
C THR A 166 4.16 5.82 -6.68
N ILE A 167 3.07 6.18 -6.04
CA ILE A 167 2.35 5.37 -5.07
C ILE A 167 0.95 5.12 -5.60
N THR A 168 0.58 3.85 -5.74
CA THR A 168 -0.78 3.43 -6.05
C THR A 168 -1.43 2.89 -4.78
N TYR A 169 -2.66 3.28 -4.55
CA TYR A 169 -3.40 2.89 -3.35
C TYR A 169 -4.88 2.68 -3.65
N LEU A 170 -5.52 1.91 -2.81
CA LEU A 170 -6.98 1.77 -2.78
C LEU A 170 -7.54 2.84 -1.87
N ASP A 171 -8.52 3.57 -2.35
CA ASP A 171 -9.20 4.58 -1.55
C ASP A 171 -10.02 3.91 -0.44
N GLY A 172 -9.84 4.42 0.78
CA GLY A 172 -10.33 3.77 1.99
C GLY A 172 -9.41 2.67 2.51
N VAL A 173 -9.53 2.33 3.77
CA VAL A 173 -8.78 1.22 4.38
C VAL A 173 -9.37 -0.10 3.92
N SER A 174 -8.60 -0.94 3.19
CA SER A 174 -8.92 -2.35 3.03
C SER A 174 -8.54 -3.09 4.30
N GLY A 175 -9.16 -2.73 5.41
CA GLY A 175 -9.31 -3.64 6.51
C GLY A 175 -10.75 -4.15 6.44
N ILE A 176 -10.97 -5.44 6.60
CA ILE A 176 -12.13 -5.81 7.37
C ILE A 176 -11.95 -4.98 8.65
N GLU A 177 -12.56 -3.78 8.69
CA GLU A 177 -12.77 -3.10 9.96
C GLU A 177 -13.18 -4.22 10.88
N LYS A 178 -12.38 -4.45 11.92
CA LYS A 178 -12.64 -5.43 12.97
C LYS A 178 -14.13 -5.64 12.98
N VAL A 179 -14.59 -6.81 12.49
CA VAL A 179 -16.02 -7.10 12.45
C VAL A 179 -16.41 -6.87 13.88
N THR A 180 -16.88 -5.67 14.12
CA THR A 180 -17.45 -5.32 15.42
C THR A 180 -18.50 -6.37 15.48
N THR A 181 -18.31 -7.33 16.38
CA THR A 181 -19.25 -8.41 16.58
C THR A 181 -20.57 -7.69 16.65
N ILE A 182 -21.23 -7.58 15.48
CA ILE A 182 -22.61 -7.16 15.49
C ILE A 182 -23.17 -8.21 16.41
N ASN A 183 -23.67 -7.79 17.56
CA ASN A 183 -24.44 -8.67 18.41
C ASN A 183 -25.60 -9.10 17.54
N VAL A 184 -25.34 -10.10 16.70
CA VAL A 184 -26.36 -10.78 15.93
C VAL A 184 -27.25 -11.34 17.02
N LYS A 185 -28.36 -10.65 17.26
CA LYS A 185 -29.40 -11.17 18.09
C LYS A 185 -29.57 -12.61 17.63
N LYS A 186 -29.22 -13.57 18.47
CA LYS A 186 -29.40 -14.98 18.15
C LYS A 186 -30.87 -15.17 17.82
N ASP A 187 -31.20 -15.19 16.53
CA ASP A 187 -32.58 -15.21 16.09
C ASP A 187 -33.13 -16.63 15.97
N ASN A 188 -32.30 -17.62 16.27
CA ASN A 188 -32.60 -19.06 16.20
C ASN A 188 -33.16 -19.55 14.85
N LYS A 189 -33.13 -18.71 13.82
CA LYS A 189 -33.57 -19.07 12.48
C LYS A 189 -32.77 -20.23 11.94
N VAL A 190 -33.45 -21.18 11.37
CA VAL A 190 -32.91 -22.39 10.76
C VAL A 190 -32.92 -22.23 9.25
N TYR A 191 -31.79 -22.44 8.62
CA TYR A 191 -31.62 -22.39 7.17
C TYR A 191 -31.10 -23.73 6.66
N ASP A 192 -31.45 -24.10 5.43
CA ASP A 192 -30.78 -25.20 4.74
C ASP A 192 -29.35 -24.82 4.31
N LEU A 193 -28.62 -25.78 3.72
CA LEU A 193 -27.25 -25.53 3.22
C LEU A 193 -27.20 -24.61 2.01
N SER A 194 -28.33 -24.35 1.36
CA SER A 194 -28.47 -23.42 0.25
C SER A 194 -28.82 -22.00 0.71
N GLY A 195 -29.02 -21.82 2.04
CA GLY A 195 -29.35 -20.51 2.62
C GLY A 195 -30.87 -20.21 2.67
N ASN A 196 -31.73 -21.17 2.32
CA ASN A 196 -33.19 -20.97 2.38
C ASN A 196 -33.65 -21.08 3.83
N TYR A 197 -34.50 -20.13 4.24
CA TYR A 197 -35.13 -20.16 5.56
C TYR A 197 -36.11 -21.34 5.68
N ILE A 198 -36.03 -22.12 6.78
CA ILE A 198 -36.84 -23.30 7.06
C ILE A 198 -37.75 -23.09 8.27
N SER A 199 -37.21 -22.59 9.39
CA SER A 199 -37.97 -22.48 10.65
C SER A 199 -37.28 -21.48 11.62
N ASN A 200 -38.02 -21.07 12.65
CA ASN A 200 -37.47 -20.35 13.82
C ASN A 200 -36.96 -21.26 14.93
N ASP A 201 -37.15 -22.57 14.82
CA ASP A 201 -36.75 -23.55 15.85
C ASP A 201 -36.22 -24.82 15.20
N ILE A 202 -34.97 -25.17 15.54
CA ILE A 202 -34.31 -26.40 15.07
C ILE A 202 -35.04 -27.66 15.50
N ASN A 203 -35.83 -27.61 16.58
CA ASN A 203 -36.56 -28.75 17.08
C ASN A 203 -37.75 -29.10 16.21
N THR A 204 -38.26 -28.19 15.41
CA THR A 204 -39.44 -28.39 14.54
C THR A 204 -39.10 -28.91 13.15
N VAL A 205 -37.80 -28.95 12.78
CA VAL A 205 -37.40 -29.44 11.46
C VAL A 205 -37.11 -30.96 11.50
N LYS A 206 -37.13 -31.61 10.34
CA LYS A 206 -36.79 -33.04 10.21
C LYS A 206 -35.30 -33.28 10.50
N ALA A 207 -34.93 -34.56 10.70
CA ALA A 207 -33.52 -34.92 10.79
C ALA A 207 -32.76 -34.46 9.52
N GLY A 208 -31.60 -33.82 9.70
CA GLY A 208 -30.85 -33.25 8.60
C GLY A 208 -29.72 -32.34 9.05
N ILE A 209 -29.11 -31.64 8.07
CA ILE A 209 -28.03 -30.68 8.30
C ILE A 209 -28.57 -29.27 8.00
N TYR A 210 -28.37 -28.36 8.94
CA TYR A 210 -28.91 -27.00 8.91
C TYR A 210 -27.85 -25.98 9.32
N VAL A 211 -28.13 -24.72 9.06
CA VAL A 211 -27.35 -23.55 9.55
C VAL A 211 -28.22 -22.79 10.56
N VAL A 212 -27.74 -22.65 11.80
CA VAL A 212 -28.41 -21.90 12.87
C VAL A 212 -27.38 -20.93 13.47
N ASN A 213 -27.73 -19.66 13.51
CA ASN A 213 -26.78 -18.61 13.99
C ASN A 213 -25.40 -18.67 13.31
N GLY A 214 -25.38 -18.94 12.01
CA GLY A 214 -24.12 -19.05 11.22
C GLY A 214 -23.32 -20.33 11.50
N LYS A 215 -23.85 -21.30 12.30
CA LYS A 215 -23.17 -22.55 12.62
C LYS A 215 -23.89 -23.73 11.98
N LYS A 216 -23.12 -24.69 11.46
CA LYS A 216 -23.64 -25.96 10.96
C LYS A 216 -24.10 -26.79 12.14
N VAL A 217 -25.37 -27.25 12.10
CA VAL A 217 -26.02 -28.07 13.12
C VAL A 217 -26.53 -29.33 12.46
N VAL A 218 -26.29 -30.49 13.09
CA VAL A 218 -26.84 -31.78 12.67
C VAL A 218 -27.96 -32.12 13.60
N LYS A 219 -29.18 -32.20 13.09
CA LYS A 219 -30.33 -32.73 13.81
C LYS A 219 -30.48 -34.23 13.54
N LYS A 220 -30.44 -35.01 14.56
CA LYS A 220 -30.67 -36.45 14.51
C LYS A 220 -32.17 -36.78 14.61
#